data_a2dbc42c6c4e1b1c6dc4ae926be39d74
#
_entry.id   a2dbc42c6c4e1b1c6dc4ae926be39d74
#
_cell.length_a   1.000
_cell.length_b   1.000
_cell.length_c   1.000
_cell.angle_alpha   90.00
_cell.angle_beta   90.00
_cell.angle_gamma   90.00
#
_symmetry.space_group_name_H-M   'P 1'
#
loop_
_entity.id
_entity.type
_entity.pdbx_description
1 polymer ?
#
loop_
_entity_poly.entity_id
_entity_poly.type
_entity_poly.pdbx_seq_one_letter_code
_entity_poly.pdbx_strand_id
1 'polypeptide(L)' 'MLTIKEAAALVEGLTEYRVRQMCINDQVPHIMAGKKYLINKELFLRYLRGETA' A
#
# COMPACT_ATOMS: atom_id res chain seq x y z
N MET A 1 9.81 5.17 1.62
CA MET A 1 8.65 4.29 1.82
C MET A 1 7.44 5.10 2.24
N LEU A 2 6.26 4.58 1.99
CA LEU A 2 5.01 5.28 2.26
C LEU A 2 4.30 4.68 3.45
N THR A 3 3.66 5.56 4.24
CA THR A 3 2.70 5.09 5.24
C THR A 3 1.38 4.79 4.52
N ILE A 4 0.44 4.15 5.24
CA ILE A 4 -0.88 3.88 4.66
C ILE A 4 -1.55 5.17 4.22
N LYS A 5 -1.45 6.21 5.02
CA LYS A 5 -2.02 7.51 4.71
C LYS A 5 -1.43 8.10 3.43
N GLU A 6 -0.11 8.03 3.31
CA GLU A 6 0.57 8.54 2.13
C GLU A 6 0.24 7.74 0.88
N ALA A 7 0.18 6.41 1.02
CA ALA A 7 -0.17 5.55 -0.09
C ALA A 7 -1.59 5.83 -0.58
N ALA A 8 -2.52 6.02 0.34
CA ALA A 8 -3.90 6.34 -0.02
C ALA A 8 -4.01 7.68 -0.74
N ALA A 9 -3.14 8.63 -0.38
CA ALA A 9 -3.16 9.95 -1.00
C ALA A 9 -2.57 9.95 -2.40
N LEU A 10 -1.81 8.93 -2.78
CA LEU A 10 -1.20 8.85 -4.11
C LEU A 10 -2.22 8.59 -5.21
N VAL A 11 -3.29 7.91 -4.89
CA VAL A 11 -4.28 7.50 -5.88
C VAL A 11 -5.63 8.05 -5.52
N GLU A 12 -6.22 8.81 -6.44
CA GLU A 12 -7.55 9.34 -6.25
C GLU A 12 -8.57 8.20 -6.15
N GLY A 13 -9.46 8.31 -5.19
CA GLY A 13 -10.46 7.27 -4.96
C GLY A 13 -10.03 6.14 -4.05
N LEU A 14 -8.76 6.11 -3.68
CA LEU A 14 -8.24 5.09 -2.77
C LEU A 14 -8.30 5.60 -1.34
N THR A 15 -8.80 4.77 -0.43
CA THR A 15 -8.95 5.13 0.98
C THR A 15 -7.88 4.46 1.83
N GLU A 16 -7.63 5.01 3.01
CA GLU A 16 -6.70 4.40 3.96
C GLU A 16 -7.17 3.01 4.37
N TYR A 17 -8.46 2.84 4.53
CA TYR A 17 -9.03 1.56 4.87
C TYR A 17 -8.69 0.50 3.82
N ARG A 18 -8.81 0.88 2.56
CA ARG A 18 -8.54 -0.01 1.44
C ARG A 18 -7.07 -0.43 1.41
N VAL A 19 -6.17 0.54 1.56
CA VAL A 19 -4.73 0.27 1.59
C VAL A 19 -4.39 -0.63 2.77
N ARG A 20 -4.98 -0.36 3.91
CA ARG A 20 -4.75 -1.18 5.10
C ARG A 20 -5.19 -2.62 4.88
N GLN A 21 -6.33 -2.82 4.25
CA GLN A 21 -6.81 -4.17 3.94
C GLN A 21 -5.86 -4.89 2.98
N MET A 22 -5.32 -4.19 2.02
CA MET A 22 -4.35 -4.76 1.10
C MET A 22 -3.09 -5.24 1.84
N CYS A 23 -2.65 -4.50 2.85
CA CYS A 23 -1.52 -4.89 3.67
C CYS A 23 -1.86 -6.09 4.56
N ILE A 24 -3.03 -6.06 5.19
CA ILE A 24 -3.46 -7.15 6.08
C ILE A 24 -3.58 -8.47 5.31
N ASN A 25 -4.07 -8.40 4.08
CA ASN A 25 -4.26 -9.57 3.23
C ASN A 25 -3.01 -9.95 2.43
N ASP A 26 -1.89 -9.27 2.68
CA ASP A 26 -0.64 -9.53 1.97
C ASP A 26 -0.76 -9.37 0.46
N GLN A 27 -1.62 -8.48 0.01
CA GLN A 27 -1.83 -8.27 -1.42
C GLN A 27 -0.79 -7.33 -2.02
N VAL A 28 -0.15 -6.52 -1.19
CA VAL A 28 0.88 -5.60 -1.64
C VAL A 28 2.11 -5.75 -0.76
N PRO A 29 3.32 -5.71 -1.33
CA PRO A 29 4.54 -5.80 -0.53
C PRO A 29 4.63 -4.64 0.46
N HIS A 30 4.87 -4.98 1.70
CA HIS A 30 4.97 -3.99 2.77
C HIS A 30 5.86 -4.52 3.88
N ILE A 31 6.27 -3.63 4.77
CA ILE A 31 6.99 -4.03 5.99
C ILE A 31 6.32 -3.38 7.19
N MET A 32 6.47 -4.02 8.33
CA MET A 32 5.97 -3.47 9.59
C MET A 32 7.09 -2.74 10.31
N ALA A 33 6.82 -1.52 10.73
CA ALA A 33 7.73 -0.74 11.56
C ALA A 33 6.98 -0.39 12.83
N GLY A 34 7.14 -1.22 13.86
CA GLY A 34 6.36 -1.07 15.06
C GLY A 34 4.89 -1.37 14.77
N LYS A 35 4.04 -0.38 14.94
CA LYS A 35 2.60 -0.51 14.67
C LYS A 35 2.19 0.04 13.33
N LYS A 36 3.16 0.46 12.51
CA LYS A 36 2.86 1.09 11.23
C LYS A 36 3.24 0.18 10.08
N TYR A 37 2.41 0.20 9.05
CA TYR A 37 2.73 -0.44 7.79
C TYR A 37 3.51 0.55 6.92
N LEU A 38 4.61 0.09 6.34
CA LEU A 38 5.38 0.87 5.39
C LEU A 38 5.34 0.15 4.06
N ILE A 39 5.03 0.89 3.01
CA ILE A 39 4.82 0.33 1.68
C ILE A 39 5.86 0.91 0.73
N ASN A 40 6.49 0.05 -0.07
CA ASN A 40 7.42 0.51 -1.10
C ASN A 40 6.60 1.16 -2.21
N LYS A 41 6.88 2.43 -2.48
CA LYS A 41 6.14 3.20 -3.46
C LYS A 41 6.16 2.55 -4.84
N GLU A 42 7.32 2.13 -5.29
CA GLU A 42 7.46 1.52 -6.60
C GLU A 42 6.64 0.25 -6.73
N LEU A 43 6.73 -0.63 -5.74
CA LEU A 43 5.98 -1.88 -5.74
C LEU A 43 4.49 -1.63 -5.61
N PHE A 44 4.11 -0.63 -4.83
CA PHE A 44 2.71 -0.26 -4.68
C PHE A 44 2.12 0.20 -6.01
N LEU A 45 2.84 1.03 -6.73
CA LEU A 45 2.40 1.51 -8.04
C LEU A 45 2.30 0.38 -9.06
N ARG A 46 3.22 -0.56 -9.01
CA ARG A 46 3.17 -1.75 -9.87
C ARG A 46 1.94 -2.59 -9.57
N TYR A 47 1.65 -2.76 -8.31
CA TYR A 47 0.46 -3.50 -7.91
C TYR A 47 -0.80 -2.86 -8.46
N LEU A 48 -0.89 -1.54 -8.34
CA LEU A 48 -2.06 -0.81 -8.82
C LEU A 48 -2.20 -0.87 -10.34
N ARG A 49 -1.09 -1.02 -11.05
CA ARG A 49 -1.12 -1.15 -12.51
C ARG A 49 -1.41 -2.57 -12.98
N GLY A 50 -1.54 -3.50 -12.04
CA GLY A 50 -1.85 -4.88 -12.37
C GLY A 50 -0.66 -5.70 -12.84
N GLU A 51 0.56 -5.25 -12.58
CA GLU A 51 1.78 -5.93 -13.00
C GLU A 51 2.22 -7.06 -12.07
N THR A 52 1.48 -7.29 -11.02
CA THR A 52 1.83 -8.27 -10.01
C THR A 52 1.15 -9.62 -10.22
N ALA A 53 0.95 -9.96 -11.42
CA ALA A 53 0.33 -11.25 -11.70
C ALA A 53 1.23 -12.41 -11.32
#